data_fb111f380d9e605fb8f6e90848097597
#
_entry.id   fb111f380d9e605fb8f6e90848097597
#
_cell.length_a   1.000
_cell.length_b   1.000
_cell.length_c   1.000
_cell.angle_alpha   90.00
_cell.angle_beta   90.00
_cell.angle_gamma   90.00
#
_symmetry.space_group_name_H-M   'P 1'
#
loop_
_entity.id
_entity.type
_entity.pdbx_description
1 polymer ?
#
loop_
_entity_poly.entity_id
_entity_poly.type
_entity_poly.pdbx_seq_one_letter_code
_entity_poly.pdbx_strand_id
1 'polypeptide(L)'
;MVRASTAARSLPLSFYAPGAEVVADGKMYVSRYVRKMPGKNADAAWEKGFYCPKCPACGQPNSTKDPVTGSGRECVSCHTPIKRLSWRKTLEHRMGFCAEKEARPVPMRRPEHDFKTGDYYIGDPHRNLIAKQIFEVNGQALQIESTSNDSLVVIGQTDYKVCSACGYASETGIPLEHKNSRGYRCVNKEGNSAEYRLSHDFKTDVAKITFATQEAADINVMLSVLYALLEGLSREMGIERTDIKGCLFYTSVDGCMIFSVVLYDAVAGGAGHVRRIVTADGQAFQRVLAKAISVVDNCDCDSSCYRCLRNYYNQKIHDNLNRNQASAFLHQWVGNMNPLPMETIE
;
A
#
# COMPACT_ATOMS: atom_id res chain seq x y z
N MET A 1 5.02 -8.61 27.19
CA MET A 1 4.56 -9.15 25.91
C MET A 1 3.85 -8.02 25.19
N VAL A 2 4.53 -7.29 24.31
CA VAL A 2 3.94 -6.17 23.58
C VAL A 2 2.91 -6.76 22.61
N ARG A 3 1.62 -6.62 22.93
CA ARG A 3 0.53 -6.95 22.01
C ARG A 3 0.29 -5.72 21.14
N ALA A 4 0.68 -5.77 19.89
CA ALA A 4 0.16 -4.81 18.91
C ALA A 4 -1.37 -4.96 18.88
N SER A 5 -2.09 -3.88 19.16
CA SER A 5 -3.55 -3.87 19.14
C SER A 5 -4.05 -4.18 17.72
N THR A 6 -5.18 -4.85 17.63
CA THR A 6 -5.83 -5.30 16.39
C THR A 6 -6.29 -4.15 15.46
N ALA A 7 -6.14 -2.90 15.87
CA ALA A 7 -6.73 -1.73 15.19
C ALA A 7 -5.96 -1.19 13.98
N ALA A 8 -4.73 -1.65 13.72
CA ALA A 8 -3.95 -1.15 12.57
C ALA A 8 -3.16 -2.27 11.91
N ARG A 9 -3.84 -3.17 11.20
CA ARG A 9 -3.20 -4.32 10.55
C ARG A 9 -2.24 -3.96 9.40
N SER A 10 -2.37 -2.81 8.78
CA SER A 10 -1.45 -2.33 7.74
C SER A 10 -0.15 -1.73 8.28
N LEU A 11 -0.17 -1.16 9.49
CA LEU A 11 1.00 -0.64 10.19
C LEU A 11 2.03 -1.72 10.62
N PRO A 12 1.61 -2.96 10.99
CA PRO A 12 2.55 -3.95 11.53
C PRO A 12 3.71 -4.31 10.60
N LEU A 13 3.50 -4.35 9.28
CA LEU A 13 4.57 -4.78 8.38
C LEU A 13 5.68 -3.75 8.25
N SER A 14 5.35 -2.46 8.14
CA SER A 14 6.35 -1.40 8.03
C SER A 14 7.10 -1.13 9.33
N PHE A 15 6.44 -1.29 10.48
CA PHE A 15 7.01 -0.97 11.79
C PHE A 15 7.57 -2.17 12.55
N TYR A 16 7.07 -3.38 12.27
CA TYR A 16 7.37 -4.59 13.04
C TYR A 16 7.95 -5.72 12.20
N ALA A 17 8.33 -5.48 10.95
CA ALA A 17 9.02 -6.48 10.13
C ALA A 17 10.28 -7.01 10.85
N PRO A 18 10.72 -8.24 10.59
CA PRO A 18 11.92 -8.77 11.20
C PRO A 18 13.15 -7.88 10.97
N GLY A 19 13.83 -7.53 12.05
CA GLY A 19 14.93 -6.56 12.04
C GLY A 19 14.54 -5.16 12.51
N ALA A 20 13.24 -4.81 12.52
CA ALA A 20 12.79 -3.51 13.00
C ALA A 20 13.03 -3.34 14.51
N GLU A 21 13.47 -2.17 14.91
CA GLU A 21 13.69 -1.79 16.29
C GLU A 21 12.46 -1.04 16.83
N VAL A 22 11.92 -1.52 17.95
CA VAL A 22 10.71 -0.99 18.56
C VAL A 22 11.01 -0.57 19.99
N VAL A 23 10.70 0.67 20.32
CA VAL A 23 10.85 1.18 21.70
C VAL A 23 9.52 1.00 22.42
N ALA A 24 9.54 0.27 23.54
CA ALA A 24 8.42 0.08 24.43
C ALA A 24 8.90 0.02 25.89
N ASP A 25 8.16 0.63 26.80
CA ASP A 25 8.48 0.66 28.24
C ASP A 25 9.91 1.10 28.56
N GLY A 26 10.42 2.10 27.81
CA GLY A 26 11.78 2.62 27.98
C GLY A 26 12.90 1.66 27.57
N LYS A 27 12.58 0.63 26.83
CA LYS A 27 13.54 -0.36 26.31
C LYS A 27 13.35 -0.52 24.80
N MET A 28 14.44 -0.87 24.11
CA MET A 28 14.42 -1.19 22.70
C MET A 28 14.35 -2.71 22.50
N TYR A 29 13.44 -3.13 21.65
CA TYR A 29 13.21 -4.52 21.25
C TYR A 29 13.46 -4.67 19.76
N VAL A 30 14.09 -5.76 19.33
CA VAL A 30 14.24 -6.09 17.91
C VAL A 30 13.18 -7.11 17.52
N SER A 31 12.33 -6.75 16.56
CA SER A 31 11.40 -7.69 15.96
C SER A 31 12.18 -8.76 15.18
N ARG A 32 11.85 -10.04 15.39
CA ARG A 32 12.68 -11.10 14.81
C ARG A 32 11.90 -12.31 14.33
N TYR A 33 10.72 -12.54 14.88
CA TYR A 33 9.98 -13.77 14.62
C TYR A 33 8.64 -13.50 13.95
N VAL A 34 8.39 -14.19 12.84
CA VAL A 34 7.04 -14.27 12.25
C VAL A 34 6.26 -15.31 13.04
N ARG A 35 5.14 -14.90 13.63
CA ARG A 35 4.33 -15.79 14.48
C ARG A 35 3.57 -16.82 13.64
N LYS A 36 3.55 -18.05 14.15
CA LYS A 36 2.76 -19.15 13.58
C LYS A 36 1.36 -19.20 14.19
N MET A 37 0.42 -19.78 13.46
CA MET A 37 -0.89 -20.09 14.01
C MET A 37 -0.77 -21.17 15.07
N PRO A 38 -1.40 -20.98 16.25
CA PRO A 38 -1.40 -22.01 17.31
C PRO A 38 -2.03 -23.32 16.81
N GLY A 39 -1.51 -24.44 17.29
CA GLY A 39 -2.06 -25.77 17.03
C GLY A 39 -1.77 -26.37 15.65
N LYS A 40 -1.05 -25.66 14.78
CA LYS A 40 -0.62 -26.19 13.48
C LYS A 40 0.88 -26.54 13.49
N ASN A 41 1.24 -27.62 12.78
CA ASN A 41 2.65 -27.94 12.55
C ASN A 41 3.33 -26.82 11.75
N ALA A 42 4.65 -26.84 11.72
CA ALA A 42 5.45 -25.78 11.10
C ALA A 42 5.10 -25.56 9.64
N ASP A 43 4.89 -26.62 8.89
CA ASP A 43 4.70 -26.59 7.45
C ASP A 43 3.29 -26.09 7.10
N ALA A 44 2.25 -26.60 7.77
CA ALA A 44 0.88 -26.16 7.57
C ALA A 44 0.62 -24.68 7.92
N ALA A 45 1.42 -24.10 8.81
CA ALA A 45 1.27 -22.69 9.17
C ALA A 45 1.59 -21.74 8.02
N TRP A 46 2.37 -22.19 7.01
CA TRP A 46 2.95 -21.34 5.95
C TRP A 46 2.64 -21.87 4.56
N GLU A 47 1.83 -22.92 4.43
CA GLU A 47 1.40 -23.52 3.16
C GLU A 47 0.50 -22.56 2.35
N LYS A 48 -0.24 -21.69 3.01
CA LYS A 48 -1.17 -20.74 2.38
C LYS A 48 -0.47 -19.48 1.84
N GLY A 49 0.79 -19.58 1.46
CA GLY A 49 1.49 -18.52 0.74
C GLY A 49 0.95 -18.38 -0.69
N PHE A 50 1.09 -17.20 -1.23
CA PHE A 50 0.84 -16.89 -2.63
C PHE A 50 2.10 -16.31 -3.27
N TYR A 51 2.12 -16.18 -4.58
CA TYR A 51 3.23 -15.56 -5.31
C TYR A 51 2.78 -14.19 -5.77
N CYS A 52 3.58 -13.15 -5.47
CA CYS A 52 3.19 -11.78 -5.78
C CYS A 52 4.39 -10.94 -6.23
N PRO A 53 4.80 -11.04 -7.50
CA PRO A 53 5.78 -10.12 -8.07
C PRO A 53 5.14 -8.78 -8.42
N LYS A 54 5.98 -7.75 -8.49
CA LYS A 54 5.66 -6.52 -9.19
C LYS A 54 6.02 -6.64 -10.67
N CYS A 55 5.16 -6.11 -11.53
CA CYS A 55 5.49 -5.96 -12.93
C CYS A 55 6.68 -5.00 -13.11
N PRO A 56 7.71 -5.36 -13.89
CA PRO A 56 8.86 -4.48 -14.10
C PRO A 56 8.52 -3.24 -14.94
N ALA A 57 7.45 -3.28 -15.73
CA ALA A 57 7.04 -2.17 -16.59
C ALA A 57 6.07 -1.20 -15.88
N CYS A 58 4.98 -1.71 -15.31
CA CYS A 58 3.93 -0.86 -14.74
C CYS A 58 3.90 -0.83 -13.20
N GLY A 59 4.76 -1.61 -12.53
CA GLY A 59 4.81 -1.67 -11.06
C GLY A 59 3.63 -2.39 -10.40
N GLN A 60 2.61 -2.80 -11.17
CA GLN A 60 1.41 -3.46 -10.64
C GLN A 60 1.75 -4.83 -10.03
N PRO A 61 1.28 -5.15 -8.81
CA PRO A 61 1.44 -6.48 -8.25
C PRO A 61 0.56 -7.49 -8.99
N ASN A 62 1.12 -8.67 -9.18
CA ASN A 62 0.43 -9.80 -9.80
C ASN A 62 0.37 -10.95 -8.79
N SER A 63 -0.80 -11.50 -8.55
CA SER A 63 -0.99 -12.51 -7.51
C SER A 63 -1.44 -13.85 -8.09
N THR A 64 -0.86 -14.95 -7.59
CA THR A 64 -1.34 -16.30 -7.87
C THR A 64 -1.07 -17.24 -6.69
N LYS A 65 -1.97 -18.18 -6.46
CA LYS A 65 -1.77 -19.26 -5.47
C LYS A 65 -0.98 -20.43 -6.04
N ASP A 66 -0.98 -20.58 -7.37
CA ASP A 66 -0.33 -21.69 -8.03
C ASP A 66 1.16 -21.40 -8.26
N PRO A 67 2.03 -22.40 -8.08
CA PRO A 67 3.43 -22.28 -8.44
C PRO A 67 3.61 -21.87 -9.91
N VAL A 68 4.49 -20.91 -10.15
CA VAL A 68 4.78 -20.44 -11.50
C VAL A 68 5.89 -21.28 -12.11
N THR A 69 5.59 -21.93 -13.22
CA THR A 69 6.51 -22.81 -13.98
C THR A 69 6.86 -22.18 -15.33
N GLY A 70 7.83 -22.74 -16.03
CA GLY A 70 8.23 -22.29 -17.36
C GLY A 70 8.92 -20.92 -17.35
N SER A 71 8.62 -20.10 -18.35
CA SER A 71 9.21 -18.75 -18.56
C SER A 71 8.68 -17.69 -17.62
N GLY A 72 7.60 -17.95 -16.90
CA GLY A 72 6.89 -16.99 -16.08
C GLY A 72 5.44 -16.79 -16.55
N ARG A 73 4.84 -15.66 -16.17
CA ARG A 73 3.48 -15.25 -16.58
C ARG A 73 3.48 -13.81 -17.02
N GLU A 74 2.50 -13.41 -17.79
CA GLU A 74 2.28 -12.02 -18.18
C GLU A 74 1.63 -11.22 -17.06
N CYS A 75 1.91 -9.93 -17.04
CA CYS A 75 1.25 -8.98 -16.16
C CYS A 75 -0.24 -8.86 -16.51
N VAL A 76 -1.11 -8.94 -15.51
CA VAL A 76 -2.57 -8.84 -15.70
C VAL A 76 -3.01 -7.45 -16.20
N SER A 77 -2.19 -6.42 -16.01
CA SER A 77 -2.53 -5.04 -16.38
C SER A 77 -1.93 -4.60 -17.71
N CYS A 78 -0.64 -4.86 -17.95
CA CYS A 78 0.06 -4.36 -19.15
C CYS A 78 0.62 -5.46 -20.05
N HIS A 79 0.33 -6.73 -19.77
CA HIS A 79 0.77 -7.91 -20.52
C HIS A 79 2.28 -8.08 -20.65
N THR A 80 3.09 -7.26 -19.98
CA THR A 80 4.55 -7.42 -19.95
C THR A 80 4.92 -8.73 -19.29
N PRO A 81 5.82 -9.54 -19.89
CA PRO A 81 6.26 -10.80 -19.30
C PRO A 81 6.98 -10.60 -17.98
N ILE A 82 6.55 -11.31 -16.94
CA ILE A 82 7.17 -11.34 -15.62
C ILE A 82 7.92 -12.66 -15.48
N LYS A 83 9.26 -12.60 -15.46
CA LYS A 83 10.13 -13.77 -15.39
C LYS A 83 9.83 -14.63 -14.16
N ARG A 84 9.96 -15.96 -14.29
CA ARG A 84 9.71 -16.92 -13.20
C ARG A 84 10.43 -16.56 -11.89
N LEU A 85 11.67 -16.13 -11.95
CA LEU A 85 12.47 -15.78 -10.77
C LEU A 85 11.91 -14.58 -9.97
N SER A 86 11.06 -13.76 -10.58
CA SER A 86 10.40 -12.64 -9.88
C SER A 86 9.20 -13.09 -9.03
N TRP A 87 8.69 -14.30 -9.27
CA TRP A 87 7.55 -14.87 -8.54
C TRP A 87 8.01 -15.45 -7.20
N ARG A 88 8.26 -14.58 -6.23
CA ARG A 88 8.65 -14.97 -4.87
C ARG A 88 7.45 -15.42 -4.07
N LYS A 89 7.62 -16.48 -3.28
CA LYS A 89 6.60 -16.93 -2.35
C LYS A 89 6.38 -15.84 -1.30
N THR A 90 5.13 -15.45 -1.13
CA THR A 90 4.73 -14.36 -0.25
C THR A 90 3.95 -14.95 0.93
N LEU A 91 4.34 -14.55 2.13
CA LEU A 91 3.75 -15.03 3.36
C LEU A 91 2.90 -13.95 4.01
N GLU A 92 1.63 -14.23 4.24
CA GLU A 92 0.75 -13.39 5.03
C GLU A 92 1.03 -13.59 6.53
N HIS A 93 1.46 -12.53 7.21
CA HIS A 93 1.80 -12.58 8.65
C HIS A 93 0.57 -12.39 9.56
N ARG A 94 -0.47 -13.23 9.41
CA ARG A 94 -1.77 -13.10 10.10
C ARG A 94 -1.67 -12.96 11.62
N MET A 95 -0.67 -13.59 12.23
CA MET A 95 -0.46 -13.58 13.69
C MET A 95 0.52 -12.48 14.15
N GLY A 96 1.02 -11.65 13.21
CA GLY A 96 1.98 -10.59 13.48
C GLY A 96 3.38 -11.13 13.83
N PHE A 97 4.12 -10.33 14.56
CA PHE A 97 5.53 -10.55 14.86
C PHE A 97 5.78 -10.68 16.37
N CYS A 98 6.93 -11.25 16.73
CA CYS A 98 7.48 -11.21 18.08
C CYS A 98 8.88 -10.63 18.07
N ALA A 99 9.20 -9.88 19.10
CA ALA A 99 10.55 -9.43 19.35
C ALA A 99 11.43 -10.53 19.98
N GLU A 100 12.73 -10.33 19.93
CA GLU A 100 13.70 -11.06 20.75
C GLU A 100 13.34 -10.89 22.23
N LYS A 101 13.66 -11.90 23.04
CA LYS A 101 13.37 -11.86 24.48
C LYS A 101 14.21 -10.81 25.20
N GLU A 102 15.43 -10.61 24.73
CA GLU A 102 16.40 -9.69 25.34
C GLU A 102 16.16 -8.27 24.82
N ALA A 103 15.79 -7.37 25.73
CA ALA A 103 15.66 -5.95 25.43
C ALA A 103 17.01 -5.25 25.56
N ARG A 104 17.21 -4.18 24.80
CA ARG A 104 18.42 -3.34 24.83
C ARG A 104 18.11 -1.96 25.42
N PRO A 105 19.09 -1.24 25.95
CA PRO A 105 18.92 0.18 26.26
C PRO A 105 18.52 0.96 24.99
N VAL A 106 17.64 1.96 25.16
CA VAL A 106 17.28 2.84 24.04
C VAL A 106 18.51 3.67 23.66
N PRO A 107 18.98 3.66 22.40
CA PRO A 107 20.10 4.48 21.98
C PRO A 107 19.70 5.96 22.01
N MET A 108 20.70 6.85 22.15
CA MET A 108 20.47 8.31 22.13
C MET A 108 19.85 8.78 20.80
N ARG A 109 20.22 8.13 19.68
CA ARG A 109 19.61 8.34 18.39
C ARG A 109 18.42 7.39 18.23
N ARG A 110 17.24 7.94 17.92
CA ARG A 110 16.05 7.11 17.62
C ARG A 110 16.35 6.23 16.41
N PRO A 111 15.91 4.95 16.45
CA PRO A 111 16.00 4.06 15.29
C PRO A 111 15.35 4.69 14.06
N GLU A 112 16.04 4.64 12.94
CA GLU A 112 15.45 5.06 11.66
C GLU A 112 14.46 3.97 11.19
N HIS A 113 13.24 4.36 10.91
CA HIS A 113 12.26 3.48 10.29
C HIS A 113 12.52 3.44 8.79
N ASP A 114 13.02 2.31 8.30
CA ASP A 114 13.10 2.07 6.87
C ASP A 114 11.76 1.50 6.40
N PHE A 115 10.95 2.34 5.75
CA PHE A 115 9.65 1.94 5.17
C PHE A 115 9.85 1.07 3.94
N LYS A 116 10.29 -0.18 4.14
CA LYS A 116 10.47 -1.19 3.08
C LYS A 116 9.15 -1.85 2.68
N THR A 117 8.07 -1.07 2.57
CA THR A 117 6.76 -1.58 2.14
C THR A 117 6.15 -0.70 1.07
N GLY A 118 5.24 -1.26 0.29
CA GLY A 118 4.39 -0.53 -0.64
C GLY A 118 2.95 -1.01 -0.52
N ASP A 119 2.02 -0.08 -0.61
CA ASP A 119 0.59 -0.34 -0.61
C ASP A 119 0.11 -0.41 -2.06
N TYR A 120 -0.65 -1.44 -2.40
CA TYR A 120 -1.13 -1.70 -3.77
C TYR A 120 -2.60 -2.05 -3.76
N TYR A 121 -3.31 -1.45 -4.69
CA TYR A 121 -4.68 -1.85 -4.99
C TYR A 121 -4.65 -3.08 -5.90
N ILE A 122 -5.41 -4.11 -5.53
CA ILE A 122 -5.57 -5.32 -6.34
C ILE A 122 -7.01 -5.48 -6.83
N GLY A 123 -7.96 -4.81 -6.20
CA GLY A 123 -9.38 -4.97 -6.45
C GLY A 123 -9.92 -6.31 -5.96
N ASP A 124 -11.20 -6.35 -5.66
CA ASP A 124 -11.90 -7.59 -5.31
C ASP A 124 -12.98 -7.85 -6.36
N PRO A 125 -13.04 -9.04 -7.00
CA PRO A 125 -14.14 -9.39 -7.89
C PRO A 125 -15.52 -9.30 -7.22
N HIS A 126 -15.56 -9.46 -5.89
CA HIS A 126 -16.76 -9.37 -5.08
C HIS A 126 -16.85 -8.03 -4.30
N ARG A 127 -16.13 -6.99 -4.79
CA ARG A 127 -16.25 -5.66 -4.19
C ARG A 127 -17.66 -5.14 -4.32
N ASN A 128 -18.12 -4.42 -3.31
CA ASN A 128 -19.41 -3.74 -3.38
C ASN A 128 -19.19 -2.36 -4.02
N LEU A 129 -19.57 -2.22 -5.30
CA LEU A 129 -19.58 -0.93 -5.98
C LEU A 129 -20.80 -0.16 -5.47
N ILE A 130 -20.56 0.96 -4.77
CA ILE A 130 -21.59 1.79 -4.16
C ILE A 130 -22.10 2.82 -5.16
N ALA A 131 -21.17 3.49 -5.84
CA ALA A 131 -21.47 4.55 -6.78
C ALA A 131 -20.38 4.70 -7.83
N LYS A 132 -20.78 5.12 -9.02
CA LYS A 132 -19.91 5.50 -10.11
C LYS A 132 -20.37 6.85 -10.66
N GLN A 133 -19.47 7.81 -10.68
CA GLN A 133 -19.69 9.14 -11.20
C GLN A 133 -18.76 9.39 -12.38
N ILE A 134 -19.30 9.92 -13.46
CA ILE A 134 -18.53 10.33 -14.64
C ILE A 134 -18.77 11.81 -14.85
N PHE A 135 -17.69 12.56 -15.08
CA PHE A 135 -17.72 13.96 -15.46
C PHE A 135 -17.12 14.09 -16.86
N GLU A 136 -17.69 14.95 -17.65
CA GLU A 136 -17.10 15.41 -18.88
C GLU A 136 -16.47 16.79 -18.66
N VAL A 137 -15.17 16.89 -18.89
CA VAL A 137 -14.39 18.13 -18.73
C VAL A 137 -13.54 18.33 -19.98
N ASN A 138 -13.79 19.40 -20.72
CA ASN A 138 -13.03 19.74 -21.94
C ASN A 138 -12.97 18.59 -22.97
N GLY A 139 -14.04 17.79 -23.09
CA GLY A 139 -14.08 16.65 -24.00
C GLY A 139 -13.33 15.40 -23.51
N GLN A 140 -12.87 15.41 -22.28
CA GLN A 140 -12.22 14.27 -21.63
C GLN A 140 -13.09 13.74 -20.47
N ALA A 141 -13.02 12.44 -20.22
CA ALA A 141 -13.77 11.81 -19.13
C ALA A 141 -12.96 11.75 -17.84
N LEU A 142 -13.58 12.13 -16.74
CA LEU A 142 -13.11 11.88 -15.39
C LEU A 142 -14.09 10.93 -14.70
N GLN A 143 -13.62 9.77 -14.31
CA GLN A 143 -14.44 8.75 -13.66
C GLN A 143 -14.04 8.56 -12.21
N ILE A 144 -15.01 8.47 -11.31
CA ILE A 144 -14.79 8.15 -9.90
C ILE A 144 -15.68 6.95 -9.55
N GLU A 145 -15.07 5.89 -9.06
CA GLU A 145 -15.74 4.71 -8.53
C GLU A 145 -15.58 4.69 -7.00
N SER A 146 -16.69 4.53 -6.29
CA SER A 146 -16.70 4.34 -4.84
C SER A 146 -17.10 2.90 -4.52
N THR A 147 -16.25 2.20 -3.79
CA THR A 147 -16.46 0.81 -3.39
C THR A 147 -16.31 0.63 -1.89
N SER A 148 -16.99 -0.35 -1.34
CA SER A 148 -16.73 -0.84 0.01
C SER A 148 -16.23 -2.28 -0.02
N ASN A 149 -15.52 -2.66 1.03
CA ASN A 149 -14.97 -4.00 1.15
C ASN A 149 -14.04 -4.40 -0.01
N ASP A 150 -13.33 -3.42 -0.56
CA ASP A 150 -12.39 -3.64 -1.67
C ASP A 150 -11.00 -4.01 -1.17
N SER A 151 -10.21 -4.66 -2.01
CA SER A 151 -8.98 -5.34 -1.61
C SER A 151 -7.72 -4.55 -1.93
N LEU A 152 -6.92 -4.36 -0.90
CA LEU A 152 -5.55 -3.84 -0.99
C LEU A 152 -4.56 -4.85 -0.40
N VAL A 153 -3.33 -4.76 -0.84
CA VAL A 153 -2.21 -5.54 -0.30
C VAL A 153 -1.04 -4.62 0.04
N VAL A 154 -0.51 -4.78 1.23
CA VAL A 154 0.78 -4.22 1.64
C VAL A 154 1.85 -5.28 1.41
N ILE A 155 2.86 -4.97 0.61
CA ILE A 155 3.93 -5.91 0.26
C ILE A 155 5.26 -5.36 0.76
N GLY A 156 6.01 -6.17 1.51
CA GLY A 156 7.39 -5.89 1.86
C GLY A 156 8.28 -5.88 0.62
N GLN A 157 9.27 -5.02 0.60
CA GLN A 157 10.25 -4.93 -0.49
C GLN A 157 11.45 -5.89 -0.27
N THR A 158 11.53 -6.47 0.91
CA THR A 158 12.63 -7.35 1.32
C THR A 158 12.17 -8.80 1.40
N ASP A 159 13.01 -9.72 0.98
CA ASP A 159 12.82 -11.15 1.14
C ASP A 159 13.54 -11.61 2.43
N TYR A 160 12.87 -12.47 3.20
CA TYR A 160 13.38 -12.99 4.47
C TYR A 160 13.57 -14.50 4.40
N LYS A 161 14.70 -14.99 4.90
CA LYS A 161 14.84 -16.39 5.24
C LYS A 161 14.18 -16.63 6.59
N VAL A 162 13.23 -17.56 6.63
CA VAL A 162 12.37 -17.81 7.80
C VAL A 162 12.54 -19.24 8.26
N CYS A 163 12.88 -19.41 9.54
CA CYS A 163 13.00 -20.72 10.16
C CYS A 163 11.62 -21.37 10.30
N SER A 164 11.39 -22.52 9.64
CA SER A 164 10.13 -23.25 9.72
C SER A 164 9.83 -23.78 11.13
N ALA A 165 10.83 -24.00 11.98
CA ALA A 165 10.64 -24.47 13.34
C ALA A 165 10.14 -23.37 14.30
N CYS A 166 10.79 -22.20 14.34
CA CYS A 166 10.50 -21.17 15.36
C CYS A 166 10.01 -19.82 14.81
N GLY A 167 10.05 -19.60 13.50
CA GLY A 167 9.67 -18.33 12.88
C GLY A 167 10.73 -17.25 12.91
N TYR A 168 11.96 -17.53 13.36
CA TYR A 168 13.08 -16.60 13.25
C TYR A 168 13.24 -16.16 11.80
N ALA A 169 13.32 -14.88 11.57
CA ALA A 169 13.40 -14.33 10.21
C ALA A 169 14.53 -13.30 10.10
N SER A 170 15.27 -13.34 9.00
CA SER A 170 16.38 -12.45 8.71
C SER A 170 16.58 -12.29 7.21
N GLU A 171 17.00 -11.09 6.80
CA GLU A 171 17.38 -10.75 5.41
C GLU A 171 18.68 -11.46 5.01
N THR A 172 19.64 -11.54 5.92
CA THR A 172 20.99 -12.06 5.64
C THR A 172 21.15 -13.55 5.80
N GLY A 173 20.17 -14.23 6.43
CA GLY A 173 20.19 -15.65 6.68
C GLY A 173 19.87 -16.02 8.12
N ILE A 174 19.72 -17.32 8.39
CA ILE A 174 19.40 -17.84 9.71
C ILE A 174 20.68 -18.45 10.29
N PRO A 175 21.15 -17.95 11.45
CA PRO A 175 22.26 -18.58 12.14
C PRO A 175 21.95 -20.05 12.47
N LEU A 176 22.93 -20.94 12.31
CA LEU A 176 22.79 -22.38 12.68
C LEU A 176 22.35 -22.53 14.14
N GLU A 177 22.89 -21.68 14.99
CA GLU A 177 22.52 -21.60 16.40
C GLU A 177 21.77 -20.30 16.66
N HIS A 178 20.45 -20.37 16.70
CA HIS A 178 19.61 -19.24 17.09
C HIS A 178 18.63 -19.65 18.17
N LYS A 179 18.13 -18.66 18.91
CA LYS A 179 17.11 -18.87 19.94
C LYS A 179 15.71 -18.71 19.33
N ASN A 180 14.71 -19.35 19.90
CA ASN A 180 13.30 -19.09 19.60
C ASN A 180 12.80 -17.85 20.38
N SER A 181 11.57 -17.40 20.14
CA SER A 181 10.98 -16.24 20.79
C SER A 181 10.85 -16.33 22.32
N ARG A 182 11.00 -17.53 22.90
CA ARG A 182 11.03 -17.77 24.36
C ARG A 182 12.46 -17.75 24.92
N GLY A 183 13.48 -17.61 24.08
CA GLY A 183 14.88 -17.57 24.46
C GLY A 183 15.56 -18.97 24.56
N TYR A 184 14.87 -20.04 24.17
CA TYR A 184 15.45 -21.38 24.11
C TYR A 184 16.15 -21.62 22.76
N ARG A 185 17.21 -22.44 22.77
CA ARG A 185 17.89 -22.86 21.54
C ARG A 185 16.89 -23.50 20.57
N CYS A 186 16.86 -23.02 19.34
CA CYS A 186 16.09 -23.64 18.26
C CYS A 186 16.95 -24.72 17.59
N VAL A 187 16.40 -25.89 17.42
CA VAL A 187 17.03 -26.94 16.62
C VAL A 187 16.68 -26.69 15.17
N ASN A 188 17.46 -25.82 14.49
CA ASN A 188 17.36 -25.65 13.06
C ASN A 188 18.13 -26.80 12.41
N LYS A 189 17.42 -27.71 11.77
CA LYS A 189 18.04 -28.71 10.91
C LYS A 189 18.30 -28.09 9.55
N GLU A 190 19.39 -28.46 8.91
CA GLU A 190 19.72 -28.06 7.54
C GLU A 190 18.50 -28.29 6.64
N GLY A 191 18.04 -27.23 5.91
CA GLY A 191 16.83 -27.29 5.09
C GLY A 191 15.52 -26.81 5.72
N ASN A 192 15.46 -26.57 7.03
CA ASN A 192 14.25 -26.08 7.70
C ASN A 192 14.05 -24.56 7.63
N SER A 193 14.47 -23.94 6.54
CA SER A 193 14.23 -22.53 6.24
C SER A 193 13.73 -22.35 4.81
N ALA A 194 12.85 -21.37 4.62
CA ALA A 194 12.40 -20.98 3.30
C ALA A 194 12.45 -19.47 3.16
N GLU A 195 12.60 -19.00 1.93
CA GLU A 195 12.64 -17.59 1.61
C GLU A 195 11.22 -17.09 1.31
N TYR A 196 10.81 -16.05 2.01
CA TYR A 196 9.49 -15.44 1.86
C TYR A 196 9.59 -13.92 1.77
N ARG A 197 8.76 -13.36 0.91
CA ARG A 197 8.35 -11.95 1.01
C ARG A 197 7.19 -11.85 1.98
N LEU A 198 7.16 -10.83 2.82
CA LEU A 198 6.05 -10.63 3.75
C LEU A 198 5.00 -9.73 3.12
N SER A 199 3.73 -10.06 3.35
CA SER A 199 2.60 -9.25 2.91
C SER A 199 1.48 -9.25 3.93
N HIS A 200 0.59 -8.29 3.75
CA HIS A 200 -0.68 -8.22 4.45
C HIS A 200 -1.76 -7.72 3.51
N ASP A 201 -2.79 -8.50 3.33
CA ASP A 201 -3.99 -8.09 2.61
C ASP A 201 -5.06 -7.59 3.59
N PHE A 202 -5.80 -6.57 3.18
CA PHE A 202 -6.91 -6.04 3.97
C PHE A 202 -7.97 -5.47 3.03
N LYS A 203 -9.19 -5.40 3.55
CA LYS A 203 -10.32 -4.82 2.84
C LYS A 203 -10.72 -3.52 3.52
N THR A 204 -11.07 -2.53 2.69
CA THR A 204 -11.45 -1.20 3.17
C THR A 204 -12.34 -0.48 2.16
N ASP A 205 -12.77 0.72 2.48
CA ASP A 205 -13.45 1.61 1.55
C ASP A 205 -12.44 2.23 0.58
N VAL A 206 -12.81 2.28 -0.69
CA VAL A 206 -11.93 2.75 -1.78
C VAL A 206 -12.68 3.75 -2.66
N ALA A 207 -11.98 4.78 -3.10
CA ALA A 207 -12.38 5.67 -4.18
C ALA A 207 -11.30 5.64 -5.27
N LYS A 208 -11.65 5.11 -6.45
CA LYS A 208 -10.76 5.06 -7.61
C LYS A 208 -11.10 6.19 -8.57
N ILE A 209 -10.13 7.05 -8.86
CA ILE A 209 -10.26 8.23 -9.69
C ILE A 209 -9.43 8.02 -10.95
N THR A 210 -10.08 8.05 -12.10
CA THR A 210 -9.46 7.82 -13.41
C THR A 210 -9.63 9.07 -14.27
N PHE A 211 -8.53 9.70 -14.61
CA PHE A 211 -8.45 10.81 -15.54
C PHE A 211 -8.14 10.26 -16.93
N ALA A 212 -9.12 10.25 -17.84
CA ALA A 212 -8.96 9.68 -19.18
C ALA A 212 -8.16 10.62 -20.09
N THR A 213 -6.88 10.78 -19.79
CA THR A 213 -5.93 11.60 -20.58
C THR A 213 -4.58 10.90 -20.68
N GLN A 214 -3.85 11.14 -21.77
CA GLN A 214 -2.52 10.56 -21.99
C GLN A 214 -1.49 11.05 -20.96
N GLU A 215 -1.65 12.25 -20.42
CA GLU A 215 -0.79 12.77 -19.35
C GLU A 215 -0.83 11.93 -18.08
N ALA A 216 -1.94 11.21 -17.84
CA ALA A 216 -2.07 10.27 -16.73
C ALA A 216 -1.21 8.99 -16.90
N ALA A 217 -0.47 8.84 -17.99
CA ALA A 217 0.56 7.80 -18.15
C ALA A 217 1.88 8.15 -17.47
N ASP A 218 2.12 9.41 -17.11
CA ASP A 218 3.33 9.81 -16.37
C ASP A 218 3.17 9.53 -14.88
N ILE A 219 3.98 8.59 -14.38
CA ILE A 219 3.94 8.18 -12.98
C ILE A 219 4.29 9.31 -12.00
N ASN A 220 5.20 10.23 -12.36
CA ASN A 220 5.63 11.31 -11.47
C ASN A 220 4.54 12.39 -11.36
N VAL A 221 3.88 12.71 -12.48
CA VAL A 221 2.69 13.57 -12.49
C VAL A 221 1.62 12.96 -11.59
N MET A 222 1.28 11.69 -11.79
CA MET A 222 0.21 11.03 -11.07
C MET A 222 0.53 10.78 -9.58
N LEU A 223 1.80 10.57 -9.21
CA LEU A 223 2.21 10.57 -7.80
C LEU A 223 2.00 11.94 -7.16
N SER A 224 2.35 13.02 -7.86
CA SER A 224 2.16 14.38 -7.36
C SER A 224 0.67 14.72 -7.22
N VAL A 225 -0.16 14.31 -8.19
CA VAL A 225 -1.63 14.42 -8.14
C VAL A 225 -2.22 13.61 -6.98
N LEU A 226 -1.75 12.37 -6.78
CA LEU A 226 -2.18 11.52 -5.66
C LEU A 226 -1.99 12.23 -4.31
N TYR A 227 -0.78 12.78 -4.06
CA TYR A 227 -0.51 13.44 -2.78
C TYR A 227 -1.22 14.78 -2.63
N ALA A 228 -1.46 15.51 -3.72
CA ALA A 228 -2.29 16.72 -3.72
C ALA A 228 -3.75 16.38 -3.37
N LEU A 229 -4.33 15.34 -3.98
CA LEU A 229 -5.69 14.89 -3.69
C LEU A 229 -5.85 14.36 -2.27
N LEU A 230 -4.87 13.63 -1.73
CA LEU A 230 -4.89 13.17 -0.35
C LEU A 230 -4.89 14.35 0.64
N GLU A 231 -4.09 15.37 0.38
CA GLU A 231 -4.05 16.58 1.20
C GLU A 231 -5.36 17.38 1.06
N GLY A 232 -5.86 17.52 -0.16
CA GLY A 232 -7.15 18.18 -0.44
C GLY A 232 -8.32 17.49 0.25
N LEU A 233 -8.36 16.14 0.21
CA LEU A 233 -9.40 15.35 0.87
C LEU A 233 -9.35 15.51 2.40
N SER A 234 -8.17 15.40 2.99
CA SER A 234 -7.99 15.59 4.44
C SER A 234 -8.50 16.95 4.90
N ARG A 235 -8.15 18.02 4.17
CA ARG A 235 -8.60 19.39 4.49
C ARG A 235 -10.09 19.59 4.27
N GLU A 236 -10.65 19.08 3.18
CA GLU A 236 -12.09 19.22 2.89
C GLU A 236 -12.94 18.47 3.93
N MET A 237 -12.50 17.29 4.34
CA MET A 237 -13.26 16.47 5.29
C MET A 237 -12.98 16.78 6.76
N GLY A 238 -11.95 17.59 7.06
CA GLY A 238 -11.53 17.91 8.42
C GLY A 238 -11.04 16.67 9.20
N ILE A 239 -10.35 15.75 8.51
CA ILE A 239 -9.81 14.51 9.09
C ILE A 239 -8.29 14.54 9.11
N GLU A 240 -7.69 13.70 9.95
CA GLU A 240 -6.25 13.56 9.98
C GLU A 240 -5.72 12.97 8.67
N ARG A 241 -4.58 13.50 8.20
CA ARG A 241 -3.96 13.01 6.95
C ARG A 241 -3.61 11.52 7.00
N THR A 242 -3.44 10.97 8.20
CA THR A 242 -3.14 9.56 8.47
C THR A 242 -4.35 8.63 8.40
N ASP A 243 -5.58 9.18 8.41
CA ASP A 243 -6.81 8.39 8.33
C ASP A 243 -7.08 7.88 6.93
N ILE A 244 -6.45 8.51 5.94
CA ILE A 244 -6.57 8.15 4.53
C ILE A 244 -5.20 7.90 3.91
N LYS A 245 -5.16 7.00 2.95
CA LYS A 245 -3.98 6.65 2.17
C LYS A 245 -4.33 6.57 0.70
N GLY A 246 -3.32 6.37 -0.12
CA GLY A 246 -3.54 6.16 -1.55
C GLY A 246 -2.37 5.49 -2.23
N CYS A 247 -2.66 4.94 -3.40
CA CYS A 247 -1.68 4.36 -4.32
C CYS A 247 -2.13 4.62 -5.76
N LEU A 248 -1.24 4.35 -6.70
CA LEU A 248 -1.58 4.38 -8.12
C LEU A 248 -1.94 2.97 -8.58
N PHE A 249 -2.89 2.90 -9.50
CA PHE A 249 -3.32 1.67 -10.15
C PHE A 249 -3.21 1.82 -11.67
N TYR A 250 -2.42 0.96 -12.30
CA TYR A 250 -2.22 0.99 -13.75
C TYR A 250 -3.37 0.28 -14.46
N THR A 251 -4.06 0.97 -15.33
CA THR A 251 -5.27 0.49 -16.01
C THR A 251 -5.28 0.89 -17.48
N SER A 252 -6.08 0.20 -18.28
CA SER A 252 -6.33 0.58 -19.67
C SER A 252 -7.66 1.33 -19.77
N VAL A 253 -7.63 2.47 -20.47
CA VAL A 253 -8.84 3.24 -20.83
C VAL A 253 -8.74 3.55 -22.32
N ASP A 254 -9.71 3.12 -23.10
CA ASP A 254 -9.77 3.31 -24.57
C ASP A 254 -8.47 2.90 -25.30
N GLY A 255 -7.83 1.83 -24.82
CA GLY A 255 -6.55 1.31 -25.38
C GLY A 255 -5.30 2.04 -24.89
N CYS A 256 -5.42 3.13 -24.15
CA CYS A 256 -4.31 3.83 -23.52
C CYS A 256 -4.06 3.29 -22.12
N MET A 257 -2.79 3.03 -21.80
CA MET A 257 -2.38 2.60 -20.47
C MET A 257 -2.06 3.81 -19.60
N ILE A 258 -2.82 4.02 -18.56
CA ILE A 258 -2.73 5.18 -17.65
C ILE A 258 -2.76 4.76 -16.18
N PHE A 259 -2.40 5.68 -15.29
CA PHE A 259 -2.52 5.50 -13.84
C PHE A 259 -3.81 6.13 -13.32
N SER A 260 -4.62 5.34 -12.63
CA SER A 260 -5.72 5.83 -11.80
C SER A 260 -5.19 6.11 -10.39
N VAL A 261 -5.72 7.14 -9.75
CA VAL A 261 -5.49 7.41 -8.32
C VAL A 261 -6.47 6.58 -7.51
N VAL A 262 -5.96 5.81 -6.57
CA VAL A 262 -6.76 5.02 -5.64
C VAL A 262 -6.58 5.61 -4.24
N LEU A 263 -7.63 6.21 -3.70
CA LEU A 263 -7.71 6.69 -2.32
C LEU A 263 -8.44 5.64 -1.49
N TYR A 264 -8.01 5.44 -0.24
CA TYR A 264 -8.64 4.45 0.63
C TYR A 264 -8.51 4.82 2.11
N ASP A 265 -9.46 4.33 2.90
CA ASP A 265 -9.43 4.51 4.35
C ASP A 265 -8.30 3.66 4.96
N ALA A 266 -7.49 4.26 5.83
CA ALA A 266 -6.32 3.62 6.41
C ALA A 266 -6.68 2.46 7.38
N VAL A 267 -7.94 2.35 7.78
CA VAL A 267 -8.44 1.32 8.69
C VAL A 267 -9.07 0.17 7.92
N ALA A 268 -8.79 -1.07 8.37
CA ALA A 268 -9.45 -2.25 7.82
C ALA A 268 -10.96 -2.21 8.11
N GLY A 269 -11.76 -2.50 7.09
CA GLY A 269 -13.22 -2.41 7.14
C GLY A 269 -13.77 -1.06 6.68
N GLY A 270 -12.90 -0.05 6.51
CA GLY A 270 -13.28 1.30 6.11
C GLY A 270 -13.85 2.15 7.25
N ALA A 271 -13.73 3.46 7.12
CA ALA A 271 -14.34 4.46 8.01
C ALA A 271 -15.35 5.35 7.25
N GLY A 272 -15.51 5.11 5.95
CA GLY A 272 -16.42 5.87 5.09
C GLY A 272 -15.89 7.22 4.61
N HIS A 273 -14.63 7.58 4.93
CA HIS A 273 -14.08 8.89 4.55
C HIS A 273 -13.99 9.06 3.04
N VAL A 274 -13.35 8.11 2.35
CA VAL A 274 -13.15 8.21 0.90
C VAL A 274 -14.43 8.05 0.10
N ARG A 275 -15.46 7.39 0.63
CA ARG A 275 -16.78 7.27 -0.03
C ARG A 275 -17.52 8.59 -0.14
N ARG A 276 -17.26 9.52 0.79
CA ARG A 276 -17.95 10.82 0.85
C ARG A 276 -17.59 11.76 -0.31
N ILE A 277 -16.58 11.44 -1.11
CA ILE A 277 -16.23 12.25 -2.29
C ILE A 277 -17.16 12.01 -3.47
N VAL A 278 -17.93 10.93 -3.48
CA VAL A 278 -18.89 10.60 -4.55
C VAL A 278 -20.28 10.98 -4.08
N THR A 279 -20.83 12.04 -4.65
CA THR A 279 -22.18 12.55 -4.38
C THR A 279 -22.93 12.71 -5.69
N ALA A 280 -24.26 12.60 -5.67
CA ALA A 280 -25.07 12.66 -6.87
C ALA A 280 -24.91 13.97 -7.66
N ASP A 281 -24.60 15.08 -6.97
CA ASP A 281 -24.35 16.39 -7.58
C ASP A 281 -22.89 16.61 -7.99
N GLY A 282 -21.99 15.64 -7.67
CA GLY A 282 -20.55 15.72 -7.95
C GLY A 282 -19.79 16.82 -7.18
N GLN A 283 -20.46 17.60 -6.35
CA GLN A 283 -19.87 18.77 -5.70
C GLN A 283 -18.81 18.38 -4.64
N ALA A 284 -18.96 17.24 -3.99
CA ALA A 284 -18.00 16.81 -2.97
C ALA A 284 -16.60 16.62 -3.57
N PHE A 285 -16.50 15.97 -4.73
CA PHE A 285 -15.22 15.82 -5.41
C PHE A 285 -14.68 17.16 -5.94
N GLN A 286 -15.53 18.02 -6.45
CA GLN A 286 -15.12 19.36 -6.91
C GLN A 286 -14.49 20.17 -5.78
N ARG A 287 -15.04 20.11 -4.56
CA ARG A 287 -14.44 20.76 -3.38
C ARG A 287 -13.09 20.16 -2.99
N VAL A 288 -12.95 18.82 -3.05
CA VAL A 288 -11.67 18.15 -2.82
C VAL A 288 -10.63 18.59 -3.85
N LEU A 289 -11.01 18.65 -5.14
CA LEU A 289 -10.15 19.10 -6.23
C LEU A 289 -9.71 20.55 -6.01
N ALA A 290 -10.63 21.45 -5.68
CA ALA A 290 -10.31 22.85 -5.38
C ALA A 290 -9.36 22.99 -4.17
N LYS A 291 -9.53 22.19 -3.13
CA LYS A 291 -8.61 22.15 -2.00
C LYS A 291 -7.23 21.62 -2.39
N ALA A 292 -7.17 20.56 -3.22
CA ALA A 292 -5.92 20.00 -3.71
C ALA A 292 -5.13 21.04 -4.53
N ILE A 293 -5.80 21.75 -5.42
CA ILE A 293 -5.21 22.85 -6.20
C ILE A 293 -4.72 23.96 -5.27
N SER A 294 -5.54 24.38 -4.31
CA SER A 294 -5.14 25.41 -3.34
C SER A 294 -3.87 25.02 -2.56
N VAL A 295 -3.67 23.73 -2.26
CA VAL A 295 -2.45 23.23 -1.58
C VAL A 295 -1.22 23.43 -2.44
N VAL A 296 -1.27 23.13 -3.73
CA VAL A 296 -0.11 23.17 -4.62
C VAL A 296 0.17 24.58 -5.14
N ASP A 297 -0.86 25.40 -5.32
CA ASP A 297 -0.73 26.77 -5.82
C ASP A 297 -0.24 27.74 -4.75
N ASN A 298 -0.73 27.61 -3.51
CA ASN A 298 -0.34 28.49 -2.41
C ASN A 298 0.99 28.09 -1.75
N CYS A 299 1.77 27.21 -2.37
CA CYS A 299 3.10 26.85 -1.93
C CYS A 299 4.16 27.47 -2.83
N ASP A 300 5.16 28.09 -2.24
CA ASP A 300 6.24 28.82 -2.90
C ASP A 300 7.55 28.00 -3.07
N CYS A 301 7.52 26.71 -2.74
CA CYS A 301 8.69 25.84 -2.92
C CYS A 301 8.93 25.48 -4.40
N ASP A 302 10.16 25.16 -4.76
CA ASP A 302 10.55 24.88 -6.16
C ASP A 302 9.83 23.65 -6.73
N SER A 303 9.86 22.50 -6.03
CA SER A 303 9.26 21.27 -6.50
C SER A 303 8.23 20.70 -5.51
N SER A 304 8.62 20.41 -4.29
CA SER A 304 7.74 19.89 -3.23
C SER A 304 8.32 20.12 -1.84
N CYS A 305 7.48 20.24 -0.83
CA CYS A 305 7.89 20.37 0.56
C CYS A 305 6.83 19.78 1.52
N TYR A 306 7.12 19.79 2.83
CA TYR A 306 6.21 19.29 3.86
C TYR A 306 4.93 20.14 4.04
N ARG A 307 4.85 21.33 3.45
CA ARG A 307 3.63 22.14 3.43
C ARG A 307 2.67 21.74 2.31
N CYS A 308 3.16 21.05 1.25
CA CYS A 308 2.34 20.68 0.10
C CYS A 308 2.24 19.15 -0.11
N LEU A 309 3.27 18.50 -0.64
CA LEU A 309 3.17 17.10 -1.10
C LEU A 309 3.95 16.11 -0.25
N ARG A 310 5.00 16.57 0.47
CA ARG A 310 5.85 15.68 1.26
C ARG A 310 5.24 15.37 2.61
N ASN A 311 5.45 14.15 3.08
CA ASN A 311 5.18 13.73 4.45
C ASN A 311 6.21 12.69 4.92
N TYR A 312 6.12 12.28 6.18
CA TYR A 312 7.04 11.31 6.76
C TYR A 312 6.99 9.94 6.08
N TYR A 313 5.84 9.53 5.54
CA TYR A 313 5.64 8.19 5.00
C TYR A 313 6.02 8.10 3.50
N ASN A 314 6.17 9.21 2.78
CA ASN A 314 6.51 9.23 1.37
C ASN A 314 7.96 9.66 1.05
N GLN A 315 8.86 9.60 2.03
CA GLN A 315 10.25 10.07 1.88
C GLN A 315 10.99 9.48 0.68
N LYS A 316 10.73 8.20 0.35
CA LYS A 316 11.40 7.50 -0.77
C LYS A 316 11.06 8.06 -2.15
N ILE A 317 10.01 8.84 -2.25
CA ILE A 317 9.55 9.40 -3.53
C ILE A 317 9.56 10.93 -3.53
N HIS A 318 10.20 11.57 -2.56
CA HIS A 318 10.26 13.03 -2.48
C HIS A 318 10.81 13.67 -3.76
N ASP A 319 11.79 13.02 -4.41
CA ASP A 319 12.42 13.51 -5.63
C ASP A 319 11.51 13.35 -6.88
N ASN A 320 10.47 12.52 -6.78
CA ASN A 320 9.46 12.32 -7.83
C ASN A 320 8.29 13.29 -7.73
N LEU A 321 8.17 14.05 -6.61
CA LEU A 321 7.04 14.93 -6.36
C LEU A 321 7.30 16.34 -6.86
N ASN A 322 6.36 16.84 -7.68
CA ASN A 322 6.43 18.20 -8.23
C ASN A 322 5.06 18.88 -8.17
N ARG A 323 4.94 19.93 -7.32
CA ARG A 323 3.69 20.68 -7.14
C ARG A 323 3.24 21.40 -8.41
N ASN A 324 4.19 21.87 -9.24
CA ASN A 324 3.85 22.59 -10.47
C ASN A 324 3.24 21.63 -11.51
N GLN A 325 3.74 20.40 -11.60
CA GLN A 325 3.14 19.37 -12.46
C GLN A 325 1.74 18.98 -11.95
N ALA A 326 1.58 18.80 -10.62
CA ALA A 326 0.27 18.53 -10.05
C ALA A 326 -0.71 19.67 -10.28
N SER A 327 -0.29 20.92 -10.09
CA SER A 327 -1.10 22.12 -10.37
C SER A 327 -1.55 22.16 -11.84
N ALA A 328 -0.59 22.07 -12.78
CA ALA A 328 -0.88 22.10 -14.21
C ALA A 328 -1.86 21.00 -14.64
N PHE A 329 -1.69 19.77 -14.09
CA PHE A 329 -2.59 18.66 -14.37
C PHE A 329 -3.98 18.88 -13.77
N LEU A 330 -4.07 19.28 -12.49
CA LEU A 330 -5.35 19.43 -11.80
C LEU A 330 -6.18 20.60 -12.36
N HIS A 331 -5.54 21.68 -12.79
CA HIS A 331 -6.25 22.82 -13.42
C HIS A 331 -6.98 22.46 -14.70
N GLN A 332 -6.56 21.43 -15.43
CA GLN A 332 -7.27 20.96 -16.64
C GLN A 332 -8.67 20.39 -16.31
N TRP A 333 -8.84 19.95 -15.07
CA TRP A 333 -10.06 19.32 -14.56
C TRP A 333 -10.95 20.25 -13.74
N VAL A 334 -10.59 21.55 -13.67
CA VAL A 334 -11.41 22.60 -13.04
C VAL A 334 -12.20 23.30 -14.15
N GLY A 335 -13.49 23.43 -13.95
CA GLY A 335 -14.37 24.13 -14.90
C GLY A 335 -15.81 23.62 -14.77
N ASN A 336 -16.56 23.69 -15.82
CA ASN A 336 -17.90 23.11 -15.87
C ASN A 336 -17.81 21.58 -15.86
N MET A 337 -17.58 21.02 -14.68
CA MET A 337 -17.73 19.59 -14.46
C MET A 337 -19.22 19.25 -14.50
N ASN A 338 -19.70 18.90 -15.68
CA ASN A 338 -21.08 18.43 -15.83
C ASN A 338 -21.14 16.97 -15.40
N PRO A 339 -21.77 16.63 -14.24
CA PRO A 339 -21.93 15.26 -13.85
C PRO A 339 -22.92 14.60 -14.83
N LEU A 340 -22.50 13.51 -15.45
CA LEU A 340 -23.43 12.59 -16.08
C LEU A 340 -24.28 11.91 -15.00
N PRO A 341 -25.49 11.40 -15.32
CA PRO A 341 -26.32 10.72 -14.34
C PRO A 341 -25.51 9.65 -13.58
N MET A 342 -25.57 9.69 -12.25
CA MET A 342 -24.85 8.75 -11.41
C MET A 342 -25.44 7.35 -11.55
N GLU A 343 -24.62 6.38 -11.92
CA GLU A 343 -25.00 4.98 -11.83
C GLU A 343 -24.91 4.55 -10.35
N THR A 344 -26.07 4.47 -9.69
CA THR A 344 -26.20 3.81 -8.37
C THR A 344 -26.53 2.35 -8.65
N ILE A 345 -25.74 1.45 -8.15
CA ILE A 345 -26.00 0.01 -8.27
C ILE A 345 -26.68 -0.41 -6.96
N GLU A 346 -27.97 -0.77 -7.07
CA GLU A 346 -28.78 -1.32 -5.98
C GLU A 346 -28.27 -2.70 -5.52
#